data_b9cabc5052afb9841de4f4e5ff4792b4
#
_entry.id   b9cabc5052afb9841de4f4e5ff4792b4
#
_cell.length_a   1.000
_cell.length_b   1.000
_cell.length_c   1.000
_cell.angle_alpha   90.00
_cell.angle_beta   90.00
_cell.angle_gamma   90.00
#
_symmetry.space_group_name_H-M   'P 1'
#
loop_
_entity.id
_entity.type
_entity.pdbx_description
1 polymer ?
#
loop_
_entity_poly.entity_id
_entity_poly.type
_entity_poly.pdbx_seq_one_letter_code
_entity_poly.pdbx_strand_id
1 'polypeptide(L)'
;MVYLNFKIILIFCESHKCLTKNDCMKKITFQRKQIIIKKFLLLLIIAFVSNLNSQTTLLTVGASGAVTINSGGTLNVSGLELTPNTNFTIQDRQVSKEMTAVSLGETQAMEKVYSLDTDLEDFSGTITYNYIDSEMNSLTQDASMYVYSSTSSAWSEYLDTDSADYTVTSTFTSPNQIGKVTVGALNSLSIEDAMAMGIRIYPNPFSSVINVDYSEDLQLTLFNVLGQQVLSASSKTINISKLDQGTYILRTKDSNNTINNFKIIKQ
;
A
#
# COMPACT_ATOMS: atom_id res chain seq x y z
N MET A 1 -15.82 19.53 -38.29
CA MET A 1 -16.00 20.40 -37.10
C MET A 1 -16.34 21.86 -37.41
N VAL A 2 -15.92 22.41 -38.51
CA VAL A 2 -16.22 23.81 -38.94
C VAL A 2 -17.67 23.97 -39.43
N TYR A 3 -18.25 22.98 -40.10
CA TYR A 3 -19.62 23.01 -40.67
C TYR A 3 -20.74 23.02 -39.61
N LEU A 4 -20.51 22.39 -38.44
CA LEU A 4 -21.50 22.35 -37.35
C LEU A 4 -21.63 23.70 -36.65
N ASN A 5 -20.56 24.49 -36.59
CA ASN A 5 -20.56 25.82 -35.99
C ASN A 5 -21.34 26.87 -36.80
N PHE A 6 -21.41 26.71 -38.13
CA PHE A 6 -22.13 27.68 -38.98
C PHE A 6 -23.65 27.47 -38.90
N LYS A 7 -24.12 26.23 -38.75
CA LYS A 7 -25.56 25.95 -38.63
C LYS A 7 -26.13 26.41 -37.29
N ILE A 8 -25.36 26.33 -36.20
CA ILE A 8 -25.77 26.83 -34.89
C ILE A 8 -25.82 28.37 -34.88
N ILE A 9 -24.94 29.04 -35.61
CA ILE A 9 -24.93 30.51 -35.71
C ILE A 9 -26.16 31.00 -36.48
N LEU A 10 -26.59 30.32 -37.55
CA LEU A 10 -27.78 30.67 -38.34
C LEU A 10 -29.09 30.46 -37.51
N ILE A 11 -29.20 29.36 -36.76
CA ILE A 11 -30.40 29.08 -35.92
C ILE A 11 -30.53 30.14 -34.80
N PHE A 12 -29.41 30.63 -34.26
CA PHE A 12 -29.45 31.68 -33.21
C PHE A 12 -29.82 33.06 -33.77
N CYS A 13 -29.53 33.32 -35.05
CA CYS A 13 -29.88 34.58 -35.67
C CYS A 13 -31.37 34.71 -36.03
N GLU A 14 -32.05 33.58 -36.31
CA GLU A 14 -33.50 33.52 -36.61
C GLU A 14 -34.37 33.68 -35.37
N SER A 15 -33.92 33.26 -34.19
CA SER A 15 -34.72 33.27 -32.96
C SER A 15 -34.65 34.62 -32.18
N HIS A 16 -33.73 35.50 -32.47
CA HIS A 16 -33.57 36.75 -31.73
C HIS A 16 -33.51 37.95 -32.72
N LYS A 17 -34.52 38.81 -32.65
CA LYS A 17 -34.56 40.07 -33.39
C LYS A 17 -33.32 40.94 -33.03
N CYS A 18 -32.25 40.87 -33.81
CA CYS A 18 -31.10 41.76 -33.67
C CYS A 18 -31.33 42.96 -34.57
N LEU A 19 -31.28 44.17 -34.00
CA LEU A 19 -31.48 45.43 -34.73
C LEU A 19 -30.25 45.78 -35.59
N THR A 20 -29.05 45.32 -35.21
CA THR A 20 -27.82 45.52 -36.00
C THR A 20 -26.92 44.29 -35.94
N LYS A 21 -26.00 44.13 -36.93
CA LYS A 21 -24.99 43.10 -37.00
C LYS A 21 -24.07 43.09 -35.76
N ASN A 22 -23.78 44.26 -35.21
CA ASN A 22 -22.93 44.43 -34.02
C ASN A 22 -23.62 43.94 -32.76
N ASP A 23 -24.94 44.11 -32.60
CA ASP A 23 -25.70 43.62 -31.44
C ASP A 23 -25.80 42.08 -31.44
N CYS A 24 -25.93 41.51 -32.63
CA CYS A 24 -25.91 40.05 -32.79
C CYS A 24 -24.56 39.45 -32.40
N MET A 25 -23.48 40.06 -32.81
CA MET A 25 -22.11 39.64 -32.46
C MET A 25 -21.83 39.76 -30.96
N LYS A 26 -22.27 40.82 -30.30
CA LYS A 26 -22.13 41.01 -28.85
C LYS A 26 -22.93 39.93 -28.07
N LYS A 27 -24.17 39.64 -28.49
CA LYS A 27 -24.99 38.58 -27.87
C LYS A 27 -24.37 37.18 -28.06
N ILE A 28 -23.86 36.87 -29.23
CA ILE A 28 -23.18 35.59 -29.51
C ILE A 28 -21.92 35.47 -28.63
N THR A 29 -21.13 36.51 -28.50
CA THR A 29 -19.93 36.52 -27.65
C THR A 29 -20.27 36.37 -26.17
N PHE A 30 -21.35 37.01 -25.70
CA PHE A 30 -21.84 36.88 -24.34
C PHE A 30 -22.32 35.46 -24.05
N GLN A 31 -23.11 34.86 -24.95
CA GLN A 31 -23.57 33.45 -24.79
C GLN A 31 -22.41 32.45 -24.81
N ARG A 32 -21.40 32.66 -25.68
CA ARG A 32 -20.18 31.85 -25.69
C ARG A 32 -19.42 31.93 -24.34
N LYS A 33 -19.30 33.13 -23.78
CA LYS A 33 -18.69 33.32 -22.45
C LYS A 33 -19.48 32.59 -21.36
N GLN A 34 -20.83 32.65 -21.37
CA GLN A 34 -21.68 31.94 -20.42
C GLN A 34 -21.55 30.39 -20.53
N ILE A 35 -21.46 29.88 -21.75
CA ILE A 35 -21.27 28.45 -22.00
C ILE A 35 -19.89 27.99 -21.51
N ILE A 36 -18.85 28.78 -21.75
CA ILE A 36 -17.48 28.49 -21.28
C ILE A 36 -17.44 28.51 -19.75
N ILE A 37 -18.03 29.51 -19.11
CA ILE A 37 -18.12 29.62 -17.64
C ILE A 37 -18.87 28.42 -17.05
N LYS A 38 -20.01 28.05 -17.64
CA LYS A 38 -20.78 26.86 -17.16
C LYS A 38 -20.00 25.56 -17.32
N LYS A 39 -19.27 25.38 -18.44
CA LYS A 39 -18.40 24.19 -18.64
C LYS A 39 -17.23 24.19 -17.67
N PHE A 40 -16.63 25.35 -17.41
CA PHE A 40 -15.54 25.46 -16.44
C PHE A 40 -16.02 25.21 -15.01
N LEU A 41 -17.19 25.73 -14.63
CA LEU A 41 -17.82 25.48 -13.36
C LEU A 41 -18.19 24.00 -13.19
N LEU A 42 -18.72 23.34 -14.23
CA LEU A 42 -19.01 21.90 -14.23
C LEU A 42 -17.74 21.07 -14.09
N LEU A 43 -16.66 21.43 -14.77
CA LEU A 43 -15.33 20.77 -14.64
C LEU A 43 -14.76 20.96 -13.22
N LEU A 44 -14.93 22.14 -12.63
CA LEU A 44 -14.51 22.42 -11.25
C LEU A 44 -15.32 21.60 -10.24
N ILE A 45 -16.64 21.45 -10.46
CA ILE A 45 -17.50 20.61 -9.61
C ILE A 45 -17.09 19.13 -9.74
N ILE A 46 -16.83 18.63 -10.96
CA ILE A 46 -16.36 17.26 -11.18
C ILE A 46 -15.00 17.03 -10.51
N ALA A 47 -14.07 17.97 -10.64
CA ALA A 47 -12.77 17.90 -9.97
C ALA A 47 -12.86 17.96 -8.45
N PHE A 48 -13.86 18.66 -7.89
CA PHE A 48 -14.09 18.73 -6.45
C PHE A 48 -14.74 17.45 -5.92
N VAL A 49 -15.66 16.86 -6.67
CA VAL A 49 -16.33 15.59 -6.28
C VAL A 49 -15.37 14.39 -6.36
N SER A 50 -14.39 14.41 -7.27
CA SER A 50 -13.39 13.33 -7.39
C SER A 50 -12.39 13.27 -6.23
N ASN A 51 -12.36 14.28 -5.35
CA ASN A 51 -11.49 14.30 -4.17
C ASN A 51 -12.22 14.01 -2.85
N LEU A 52 -13.49 13.58 -2.90
CA LEU A 52 -14.18 13.09 -1.72
C LEU A 52 -13.73 11.63 -1.47
N ASN A 53 -12.56 11.47 -0.87
CA ASN A 53 -12.16 10.20 -0.29
C ASN A 53 -13.17 9.88 0.83
N SER A 54 -14.03 8.91 0.57
CA SER A 54 -15.05 8.50 1.56
C SER A 54 -14.38 7.60 2.60
N GLN A 55 -13.85 8.22 3.64
CA GLN A 55 -13.42 7.49 4.82
C GLN A 55 -14.64 7.07 5.62
N THR A 56 -14.78 5.78 5.84
CA THR A 56 -15.89 5.22 6.64
C THR A 56 -15.38 4.83 8.01
N THR A 57 -15.91 5.45 9.06
CA THR A 57 -15.65 5.01 10.43
C THR A 57 -16.32 3.67 10.70
N LEU A 58 -15.54 2.70 11.18
CA LEU A 58 -15.96 1.33 11.45
C LEU A 58 -16.16 1.05 12.93
N LEU A 59 -15.24 1.56 13.76
CA LEU A 59 -15.25 1.39 15.21
C LEU A 59 -14.80 2.69 15.88
N THR A 60 -15.50 3.10 16.91
CA THR A 60 -15.07 4.18 17.78
C THR A 60 -15.13 3.71 19.22
N VAL A 61 -13.99 3.76 19.91
CA VAL A 61 -13.86 3.52 21.34
C VAL A 61 -13.53 4.86 21.99
N GLY A 62 -14.48 5.47 22.69
CA GLY A 62 -14.29 6.79 23.29
C GLY A 62 -13.32 6.75 24.47
N ALA A 63 -12.90 7.92 24.96
CA ALA A 63 -11.92 8.08 26.04
C ALA A 63 -12.30 7.38 27.37
N SER A 64 -13.60 7.21 27.63
CA SER A 64 -14.12 6.51 28.82
C SER A 64 -14.45 5.05 28.55
N GLY A 65 -14.33 4.58 27.31
CA GLY A 65 -14.62 3.21 26.87
C GLY A 65 -13.34 2.41 26.64
N ALA A 66 -13.45 1.10 26.75
CA ALA A 66 -12.37 0.19 26.40
C ALA A 66 -12.94 -1.09 25.76
N VAL A 67 -12.24 -1.61 24.77
CA VAL A 67 -12.48 -2.94 24.19
C VAL A 67 -11.26 -3.78 24.51
N THR A 68 -11.44 -4.80 25.34
CA THR A 68 -10.36 -5.76 25.66
C THR A 68 -10.55 -7.04 24.86
N ILE A 69 -9.54 -7.41 24.10
CA ILE A 69 -9.45 -8.67 23.37
C ILE A 69 -8.62 -9.60 24.26
N ASN A 70 -9.21 -10.69 24.73
CA ASN A 70 -8.46 -11.68 25.51
C ASN A 70 -7.44 -12.39 24.62
N SER A 71 -6.37 -12.87 25.23
CA SER A 71 -5.35 -13.68 24.52
C SER A 71 -5.99 -14.79 23.67
N GLY A 72 -5.67 -14.82 22.39
CA GLY A 72 -6.24 -15.73 21.39
C GLY A 72 -7.68 -15.43 20.97
N GLY A 73 -8.34 -14.43 21.55
CA GLY A 73 -9.61 -13.93 21.07
C GLY A 73 -9.42 -13.04 19.85
N THR A 74 -10.43 -12.98 18.97
CA THR A 74 -10.37 -12.18 17.73
C THR A 74 -11.36 -11.03 17.75
N LEU A 75 -10.91 -9.83 17.45
CA LEU A 75 -11.75 -8.69 17.09
C LEU A 75 -11.76 -8.53 15.58
N ASN A 76 -12.93 -8.66 14.97
CA ASN A 76 -13.11 -8.39 13.53
C ASN A 76 -13.77 -7.02 13.34
N VAL A 77 -13.09 -6.15 12.61
CA VAL A 77 -13.59 -4.82 12.24
C VAL A 77 -13.71 -4.75 10.72
N SER A 78 -14.85 -5.21 10.20
CA SER A 78 -15.18 -5.15 8.76
C SER A 78 -14.13 -5.78 7.83
N GLY A 79 -13.55 -6.92 8.24
CA GLY A 79 -12.56 -7.66 7.47
C GLY A 79 -11.12 -7.47 7.91
N LEU A 80 -10.84 -6.58 8.85
CA LEU A 80 -9.58 -6.56 9.58
C LEU A 80 -9.76 -7.31 10.89
N GLU A 81 -8.98 -8.36 11.11
CA GLU A 81 -9.03 -9.18 12.32
C GLU A 81 -7.75 -8.98 13.14
N LEU A 82 -7.94 -8.77 14.43
CA LEU A 82 -6.85 -8.63 15.40
C LEU A 82 -6.97 -9.77 16.42
N THR A 83 -5.98 -10.65 16.47
CA THR A 83 -5.91 -11.77 17.41
C THR A 83 -4.63 -11.66 18.23
N PRO A 84 -4.65 -10.98 19.39
CA PRO A 84 -3.47 -10.75 20.19
C PRO A 84 -3.01 -12.00 20.93
N ASN A 85 -1.69 -12.12 21.14
CA ASN A 85 -1.06 -13.19 21.91
C ASN A 85 -1.24 -13.05 23.43
N THR A 86 -1.51 -11.83 23.89
CA THR A 86 -1.80 -11.48 25.28
C THR A 86 -3.06 -10.63 25.33
N ASN A 87 -3.66 -10.44 26.51
CA ASN A 87 -4.79 -9.54 26.64
C ASN A 87 -4.42 -8.15 26.12
N PHE A 88 -5.17 -7.65 25.16
CA PHE A 88 -4.90 -6.37 24.50
C PHE A 88 -6.12 -5.45 24.62
N THR A 89 -5.89 -4.21 25.03
CA THR A 89 -6.96 -3.24 25.26
C THR A 89 -6.85 -2.08 24.30
N ILE A 90 -7.93 -1.83 23.55
CA ILE A 90 -8.11 -0.67 22.69
C ILE A 90 -8.94 0.35 23.46
N GLN A 91 -8.41 1.55 23.61
CA GLN A 91 -9.06 2.65 24.31
C GLN A 91 -8.79 3.97 23.58
N ASP A 92 -9.76 4.86 23.55
CA ASP A 92 -9.65 6.18 22.91
C ASP A 92 -9.08 6.09 21.49
N ARG A 93 -9.72 5.27 20.66
CA ARG A 93 -9.29 4.97 19.27
C ARG A 93 -10.46 4.93 18.31
N GLN A 94 -10.19 5.37 17.12
CA GLN A 94 -11.10 5.22 15.99
C GLN A 94 -10.45 4.41 14.88
N VAL A 95 -11.15 3.37 14.42
CA VAL A 95 -10.77 2.59 13.24
C VAL A 95 -11.66 3.01 12.10
N SER A 96 -11.06 3.36 10.98
CA SER A 96 -11.75 3.74 9.75
C SER A 96 -11.23 2.95 8.57
N LYS A 97 -12.00 2.96 7.48
CA LYS A 97 -11.64 2.33 6.21
C LYS A 97 -11.76 3.35 5.08
N GLU A 98 -10.75 3.39 4.23
CA GLU A 98 -10.73 4.13 2.98
C GLU A 98 -10.69 3.15 1.81
N MET A 99 -11.48 3.42 0.76
CA MET A 99 -11.48 2.66 -0.48
C MET A 99 -10.64 3.39 -1.53
N THR A 100 -9.37 3.62 -1.20
CA THR A 100 -8.41 4.31 -2.06
C THR A 100 -7.04 3.67 -1.86
N ALA A 101 -6.44 3.21 -2.95
CA ALA A 101 -5.10 2.64 -2.92
C ALA A 101 -4.07 3.70 -2.50
N VAL A 102 -3.12 3.28 -1.67
CA VAL A 102 -1.97 4.08 -1.27
C VAL A 102 -0.72 3.61 -2.01
N SER A 103 0.23 4.51 -2.21
CA SER A 103 1.54 4.14 -2.77
C SER A 103 2.40 3.49 -1.69
N LEU A 104 2.99 2.35 -2.01
CA LEU A 104 3.90 1.59 -1.16
C LEU A 104 5.32 1.58 -1.77
N GLY A 105 5.83 2.76 -2.11
CA GLY A 105 7.05 2.91 -2.90
C GLY A 105 6.73 2.79 -4.39
N GLU A 106 7.29 1.80 -5.08
CA GLU A 106 7.05 1.57 -6.51
C GLU A 106 5.74 0.81 -6.79
N THR A 107 5.16 0.16 -5.78
CA THR A 107 3.92 -0.60 -5.87
C THR A 107 2.74 0.16 -5.27
N GLN A 108 1.52 -0.20 -5.69
CA GLN A 108 0.29 0.31 -5.10
C GLN A 108 -0.35 -0.75 -4.21
N ALA A 109 -1.00 -0.30 -3.16
CA ALA A 109 -1.83 -1.15 -2.32
C ALA A 109 -3.12 -1.57 -3.02
N MET A 110 -3.84 -2.50 -2.42
CA MET A 110 -5.26 -2.74 -2.69
C MET A 110 -6.08 -1.47 -2.45
N GLU A 111 -7.26 -1.41 -3.07
CA GLU A 111 -8.20 -0.29 -2.88
C GLU A 111 -8.92 -0.34 -1.52
N LYS A 112 -8.19 -0.72 -0.48
CA LYS A 112 -8.72 -0.75 0.88
C LYS A 112 -7.60 -0.54 1.89
N VAL A 113 -7.71 0.51 2.69
CA VAL A 113 -6.77 0.84 3.75
C VAL A 113 -7.54 1.01 5.06
N TYR A 114 -7.17 0.27 6.09
CA TYR A 114 -7.63 0.52 7.44
C TYR A 114 -6.71 1.53 8.10
N SER A 115 -7.28 2.51 8.78
CA SER A 115 -6.54 3.58 9.44
C SER A 115 -7.05 3.75 10.86
N LEU A 116 -6.11 3.90 11.78
CA LEU A 116 -6.38 4.30 13.15
C LEU A 116 -6.05 5.80 13.30
N ASP A 117 -6.83 6.52 14.07
CA ASP A 117 -6.59 7.94 14.38
C ASP A 117 -5.35 8.14 15.26
N THR A 118 -5.04 7.13 16.06
CA THR A 118 -3.81 7.01 16.83
C THR A 118 -3.34 5.56 16.77
N ASP A 119 -2.03 5.33 16.60
CA ASP A 119 -1.47 3.98 16.48
C ASP A 119 -1.85 3.09 17.67
N LEU A 120 -2.12 1.83 17.41
CA LEU A 120 -2.07 0.81 18.46
C LEU A 120 -0.61 0.62 18.85
N GLU A 121 -0.31 0.79 20.12
CA GLU A 121 1.03 0.58 20.66
C GLU A 121 1.14 -0.85 21.19
N ASP A 122 2.33 -1.42 21.12
CA ASP A 122 2.67 -2.70 21.74
C ASP A 122 1.80 -3.90 21.30
N PHE A 123 1.21 -3.87 20.09
CA PHE A 123 0.48 -5.01 19.59
C PHE A 123 1.43 -6.16 19.26
N SER A 124 1.14 -7.35 19.82
CA SER A 124 1.73 -8.63 19.44
C SER A 124 0.63 -9.65 19.24
N GLY A 125 0.70 -10.42 18.15
CA GLY A 125 -0.37 -11.34 17.77
C GLY A 125 -0.47 -11.51 16.27
N THR A 126 -1.62 -11.95 15.81
CA THR A 126 -1.90 -12.13 14.39
C THR A 126 -2.86 -11.06 13.90
N ILE A 127 -2.57 -10.50 12.72
CA ILE A 127 -3.47 -9.65 11.97
C ILE A 127 -3.87 -10.43 10.72
N THR A 128 -5.18 -10.53 10.46
CA THR A 128 -5.72 -11.07 9.22
C THR A 128 -6.50 -9.99 8.48
N TYR A 129 -6.14 -9.79 7.23
CA TYR A 129 -6.77 -8.84 6.33
C TYR A 129 -7.56 -9.62 5.28
N ASN A 130 -8.89 -9.52 5.34
CA ASN A 130 -9.80 -10.15 4.39
C ASN A 130 -10.12 -9.18 3.25
N TYR A 131 -10.15 -9.67 2.01
CA TYR A 131 -10.42 -8.86 0.81
C TYR A 131 -11.32 -9.61 -0.19
N ILE A 132 -11.72 -8.91 -1.24
CA ILE A 132 -12.49 -9.47 -2.36
C ILE A 132 -11.84 -9.04 -3.68
N ASP A 133 -12.14 -9.72 -4.78
CA ASP A 133 -11.56 -9.44 -6.11
C ASP A 133 -11.61 -7.98 -6.52
N SER A 134 -12.74 -7.30 -6.25
CA SER A 134 -12.90 -5.89 -6.62
C SER A 134 -12.00 -4.92 -5.84
N GLU A 135 -11.37 -5.36 -4.76
CA GLU A 135 -10.46 -4.57 -3.93
C GLU A 135 -8.99 -4.75 -4.33
N MET A 136 -8.67 -5.72 -5.19
CA MET A 136 -7.30 -6.14 -5.51
C MET A 136 -6.48 -5.11 -6.31
N ASN A 137 -7.10 -4.13 -6.94
CA ASN A 137 -6.39 -3.09 -7.72
C ASN A 137 -5.32 -3.66 -8.68
N SER A 138 -5.66 -4.73 -9.41
CA SER A 138 -4.77 -5.46 -10.32
C SER A 138 -3.60 -6.22 -9.65
N LEU A 139 -3.62 -6.38 -8.34
CA LEU A 139 -2.65 -7.23 -7.63
C LEU A 139 -2.89 -8.71 -7.97
N THR A 140 -1.82 -9.47 -7.99
CA THR A 140 -1.85 -10.94 -8.09
C THR A 140 -1.98 -11.56 -6.70
N GLN A 141 -2.19 -12.88 -6.60
CA GLN A 141 -2.37 -13.57 -5.33
C GLN A 141 -1.12 -13.53 -4.41
N ASP A 142 0.07 -13.27 -4.96
CA ASP A 142 1.27 -13.10 -4.14
C ASP A 142 1.28 -11.69 -3.54
N ALA A 143 0.71 -11.57 -2.35
CA ALA A 143 0.52 -10.31 -1.68
C ALA A 143 1.12 -10.32 -0.26
N SER A 144 1.56 -9.18 0.21
CA SER A 144 2.08 -8.97 1.57
C SER A 144 1.22 -7.96 2.32
N MET A 145 1.21 -8.08 3.65
CA MET A 145 0.64 -7.07 4.52
C MET A 145 1.61 -5.91 4.70
N TYR A 146 1.10 -4.70 4.59
CA TYR A 146 1.84 -3.47 4.87
C TYR A 146 1.23 -2.76 6.06
N VAL A 147 2.07 -2.47 7.05
CA VAL A 147 1.69 -1.75 8.26
C VAL A 147 2.44 -0.43 8.33
N TYR A 148 1.69 0.65 8.48
CA TYR A 148 2.23 1.99 8.68
C TYR A 148 2.32 2.30 10.16
N SER A 149 3.45 2.86 10.60
CA SER A 149 3.62 3.46 11.91
C SER A 149 3.79 4.98 11.79
N SER A 150 3.04 5.74 12.59
CA SER A 150 3.16 7.20 12.62
C SER A 150 4.50 7.64 13.21
N THR A 151 5.10 6.83 14.09
CA THR A 151 6.41 7.11 14.72
C THR A 151 7.54 7.06 13.71
N SER A 152 7.57 6.04 12.84
CA SER A 152 8.57 5.94 11.78
C SER A 152 8.19 6.72 10.52
N SER A 153 6.91 7.11 10.39
CA SER A 153 6.33 7.71 9.19
C SER A 153 6.55 6.86 7.93
N ALA A 154 6.58 5.54 8.09
CA ALA A 154 6.93 4.59 7.04
C ALA A 154 6.01 3.36 7.05
N TRP A 155 5.90 2.74 5.87
CA TRP A 155 5.29 1.43 5.69
C TRP A 155 6.33 0.33 5.90
N SER A 156 5.97 -0.70 6.64
CA SER A 156 6.76 -1.93 6.80
C SER A 156 6.01 -3.09 6.19
N GLU A 157 6.70 -3.91 5.42
CA GLU A 157 6.15 -5.11 4.79
C GLU A 157 6.23 -6.30 5.75
N TYR A 158 5.15 -7.05 5.82
CA TYR A 158 5.05 -8.31 6.56
C TYR A 158 4.53 -9.38 5.63
N LEU A 159 5.29 -10.47 5.52
CA LEU A 159 4.94 -11.60 4.66
C LEU A 159 3.63 -12.26 5.11
N ASP A 160 2.88 -12.76 4.15
CA ASP A 160 1.75 -13.64 4.43
C ASP A 160 2.24 -14.94 5.08
N THR A 161 1.61 -15.34 6.16
CA THR A 161 1.91 -16.58 6.91
C THR A 161 0.84 -17.65 6.74
N ASP A 162 -0.24 -17.32 6.03
CA ASP A 162 -1.35 -18.24 5.73
C ASP A 162 -1.82 -17.98 4.30
N SER A 163 -1.49 -18.87 3.39
CA SER A 163 -1.82 -18.76 1.96
C SER A 163 -3.28 -19.08 1.63
N ALA A 164 -4.22 -18.75 2.52
CA ALA A 164 -5.65 -18.92 2.26
C ALA A 164 -6.17 -17.90 1.24
N ASP A 165 -7.11 -18.31 0.41
CA ASP A 165 -7.72 -17.44 -0.60
C ASP A 165 -8.43 -16.23 0.04
N TYR A 166 -8.25 -15.05 -0.57
CA TYR A 166 -8.87 -13.79 -0.14
C TYR A 166 -8.52 -13.31 1.26
N THR A 167 -7.42 -13.81 1.81
CA THR A 167 -6.87 -13.35 3.09
C THR A 167 -5.37 -13.11 2.96
N VAL A 168 -4.86 -12.19 3.77
CA VAL A 168 -3.42 -12.05 4.04
C VAL A 168 -3.26 -12.00 5.54
N THR A 169 -2.49 -12.93 6.09
CA THR A 169 -2.30 -13.09 7.53
C THR A 169 -0.83 -12.88 7.90
N SER A 170 -0.57 -12.04 8.88
CA SER A 170 0.79 -11.80 9.37
C SER A 170 0.86 -11.88 10.88
N THR A 171 1.92 -12.52 11.38
CA THR A 171 2.14 -12.73 12.82
C THR A 171 3.25 -11.83 13.35
N PHE A 172 2.91 -11.05 14.35
CA PHE A 172 3.77 -10.12 15.05
C PHE A 172 4.23 -10.75 16.37
N THR A 173 5.46 -11.23 16.41
CA THR A 173 6.03 -11.93 17.58
C THR A 173 6.56 -10.98 18.65
N SER A 174 6.80 -9.73 18.30
CA SER A 174 7.24 -8.66 19.19
C SER A 174 6.26 -7.49 19.12
N PRO A 175 6.21 -6.62 20.15
CA PRO A 175 5.37 -5.43 20.13
C PRO A 175 5.60 -4.57 18.90
N ASN A 176 4.52 -4.17 18.24
CA ASN A 176 4.53 -3.33 17.05
C ASN A 176 3.54 -2.19 17.19
N GLN A 177 3.83 -1.08 16.49
CA GLN A 177 2.92 0.04 16.35
C GLN A 177 2.14 -0.10 15.06
N ILE A 178 0.82 0.05 15.14
CA ILE A 178 -0.08 -0.14 14.01
C ILE A 178 -0.95 1.10 13.84
N GLY A 179 -0.63 1.93 12.87
CA GLY A 179 -1.40 3.11 12.51
C GLY A 179 -2.31 2.88 11.31
N LYS A 180 -1.79 2.19 10.27
CA LYS A 180 -2.61 1.78 9.12
C LYS A 180 -2.24 0.37 8.69
N VAL A 181 -3.20 -0.32 8.07
CA VAL A 181 -3.02 -1.67 7.53
C VAL A 181 -3.60 -1.71 6.13
N THR A 182 -2.84 -2.24 5.20
CA THR A 182 -3.26 -2.55 3.84
C THR A 182 -2.52 -3.77 3.32
N VAL A 183 -2.87 -4.19 2.11
CA VAL A 183 -2.20 -5.27 1.40
C VAL A 183 -1.69 -4.72 0.07
N GLY A 184 -0.51 -5.12 -0.32
CA GLY A 184 0.14 -4.74 -1.56
C GLY A 184 0.84 -5.91 -2.22
N ALA A 185 1.37 -5.71 -3.44
CA ALA A 185 2.19 -6.73 -4.07
C ALA A 185 3.39 -7.06 -3.18
N LEU A 186 3.74 -8.34 -3.14
CA LEU A 186 5.00 -8.76 -2.53
C LEU A 186 6.13 -7.95 -3.19
N ASN A 187 6.87 -7.20 -2.40
CA ASN A 187 8.12 -6.61 -2.89
C ASN A 187 9.10 -7.77 -3.12
N SER A 188 9.04 -8.35 -4.31
CA SER A 188 10.15 -9.16 -4.78
C SER A 188 11.29 -8.17 -5.01
N LEU A 189 12.15 -8.00 -4.00
CA LEU A 189 13.28 -7.09 -4.04
C LEU A 189 14.02 -7.28 -5.36
N SER A 190 13.92 -6.30 -6.23
CA SER A 190 14.77 -6.22 -7.40
C SER A 190 16.20 -5.91 -6.95
N ILE A 191 17.15 -6.25 -7.78
CA ILE A 191 18.56 -5.91 -7.51
C ILE A 191 18.74 -4.39 -7.39
N GLU A 192 17.86 -3.62 -7.98
CA GLU A 192 17.82 -2.15 -7.95
C GLU A 192 17.48 -1.59 -6.55
N ASP A 193 16.53 -2.19 -5.82
CA ASP A 193 16.18 -1.76 -4.45
C ASP A 193 17.34 -2.03 -3.47
N ALA A 194 18.04 -3.16 -3.67
CA ALA A 194 19.23 -3.49 -2.91
C ALA A 194 20.35 -2.47 -3.13
N MET A 195 20.53 -1.97 -4.36
CA MET A 195 21.51 -0.95 -4.68
C MET A 195 21.15 0.42 -4.09
N ALA A 196 19.88 0.77 -4.04
CA ALA A 196 19.40 2.02 -3.40
C ALA A 196 19.67 2.04 -1.89
N MET A 197 19.64 0.89 -1.23
CA MET A 197 20.00 0.73 0.20
C MET A 197 21.50 0.59 0.45
N GLY A 198 22.34 0.58 -0.60
CA GLY A 198 23.77 0.40 -0.49
C GLY A 198 24.21 -1.03 -0.18
N ILE A 199 23.29 -2.01 -0.15
CA ILE A 199 23.61 -3.43 0.03
C ILE A 199 23.86 -4.04 -1.34
N ARG A 200 25.03 -4.66 -1.52
CA ARG A 200 25.38 -5.38 -2.76
C ARG A 200 25.62 -6.85 -2.46
N ILE A 201 24.96 -7.72 -3.22
CA ILE A 201 25.09 -9.17 -3.10
C ILE A 201 25.63 -9.71 -4.41
N TYR A 202 26.79 -10.33 -4.36
CA TYR A 202 27.46 -10.84 -5.56
C TYR A 202 28.34 -12.07 -5.27
N PRO A 203 28.55 -12.92 -6.30
CA PRO A 203 27.81 -12.96 -7.54
C PRO A 203 26.37 -13.46 -7.33
N ASN A 204 25.45 -13.07 -8.21
CA ASN A 204 24.10 -13.63 -8.30
C ASN A 204 23.76 -13.76 -9.80
N PRO A 205 23.65 -14.97 -10.37
CA PRO A 205 23.73 -16.28 -9.73
C PRO A 205 25.11 -16.63 -9.17
N PHE A 206 25.14 -17.50 -8.16
CA PHE A 206 26.35 -17.96 -7.48
C PHE A 206 26.57 -19.47 -7.57
N SER A 207 27.78 -19.94 -7.31
CA SER A 207 28.10 -21.38 -7.26
C SER A 207 28.47 -21.86 -5.85
N SER A 208 29.37 -21.20 -5.15
CA SER A 208 29.88 -21.68 -3.86
C SER A 208 29.95 -20.62 -2.77
N VAL A 209 30.08 -19.36 -3.15
CA VAL A 209 30.27 -18.23 -2.21
C VAL A 209 29.38 -17.07 -2.62
N ILE A 210 28.82 -16.40 -1.63
CA ILE A 210 28.14 -15.10 -1.77
C ILE A 210 28.91 -14.08 -0.95
N ASN A 211 29.10 -12.88 -1.50
CA ASN A 211 29.58 -11.71 -0.78
C ASN A 211 28.45 -10.71 -0.62
N VAL A 212 28.36 -10.14 0.58
CA VAL A 212 27.45 -9.06 0.92
C VAL A 212 28.28 -7.83 1.26
N ASP A 213 28.25 -6.83 0.38
CA ASP A 213 28.93 -5.55 0.58
C ASP A 213 27.96 -4.56 1.17
N TYR A 214 28.23 -4.08 2.36
CA TYR A 214 27.45 -3.10 3.11
C TYR A 214 28.35 -2.43 4.14
N SER A 215 28.10 -1.17 4.46
CA SER A 215 28.93 -0.37 5.36
C SER A 215 28.91 -0.85 6.81
N GLU A 216 27.77 -1.41 7.26
CA GLU A 216 27.56 -1.85 8.64
C GLU A 216 27.63 -3.38 8.80
N ASP A 217 27.58 -3.84 10.05
CA ASP A 217 27.48 -5.26 10.36
C ASP A 217 26.04 -5.75 10.12
N LEU A 218 25.92 -6.89 9.45
CA LEU A 218 24.65 -7.52 9.13
C LEU A 218 24.58 -8.93 9.73
N GLN A 219 23.43 -9.27 10.27
CA GLN A 219 23.06 -10.65 10.50
C GLN A 219 22.40 -11.19 9.21
N LEU A 220 22.92 -12.28 8.68
CA LEU A 220 22.50 -12.89 7.45
C LEU A 220 21.80 -14.22 7.74
N THR A 221 20.64 -14.44 7.19
CA THR A 221 19.89 -15.69 7.31
C THR A 221 19.41 -16.12 5.95
N LEU A 222 19.69 -17.36 5.58
CA LEU A 222 19.30 -17.92 4.29
C LEU A 222 18.16 -18.92 4.46
N PHE A 223 17.15 -18.76 3.62
CA PHE A 223 15.95 -19.63 3.58
C PHE A 223 15.84 -20.29 2.22
N ASN A 224 15.35 -21.53 2.19
CA ASN A 224 14.88 -22.15 0.97
C ASN A 224 13.48 -21.66 0.57
N VAL A 225 12.98 -22.10 -0.59
CA VAL A 225 11.65 -21.72 -1.09
C VAL A 225 10.49 -22.23 -0.23
N LEU A 226 10.72 -23.15 0.69
CA LEU A 226 9.74 -23.64 1.67
C LEU A 226 9.76 -22.80 2.96
N GLY A 227 10.55 -21.72 3.01
CA GLY A 227 10.70 -20.89 4.20
C GLY A 227 11.55 -21.50 5.32
N GLN A 228 12.20 -22.64 5.08
CA GLN A 228 13.07 -23.26 6.07
C GLN A 228 14.43 -22.55 6.09
N GLN A 229 14.90 -22.20 7.28
CA GLN A 229 16.25 -21.64 7.45
C GLN A 229 17.29 -22.73 7.17
N VAL A 230 18.16 -22.46 6.20
CA VAL A 230 19.24 -23.38 5.78
C VAL A 230 20.61 -22.93 6.25
N LEU A 231 20.78 -21.63 6.58
CA LEU A 231 22.03 -21.09 7.07
C LEU A 231 21.80 -19.77 7.84
N SER A 232 22.68 -19.50 8.83
CA SER A 232 22.78 -18.18 9.47
C SER A 232 24.27 -17.82 9.59
N ALA A 233 24.59 -16.55 9.34
CA ALA A 233 25.96 -16.02 9.39
C ALA A 233 25.93 -14.53 9.76
N SER A 234 27.03 -14.07 10.38
CA SER A 234 27.32 -12.64 10.59
C SER A 234 28.54 -12.17 9.77
N SER A 235 29.06 -13.03 8.92
CA SER A 235 30.19 -12.71 8.03
C SER A 235 29.65 -12.19 6.68
N LYS A 236 30.28 -11.14 6.15
CA LYS A 236 29.98 -10.58 4.84
C LYS A 236 30.28 -11.53 3.66
N THR A 237 30.98 -12.62 3.92
CA THR A 237 31.25 -13.68 2.94
C THR A 237 30.70 -15.01 3.46
N ILE A 238 29.83 -15.64 2.69
CA ILE A 238 29.13 -16.87 3.08
C ILE A 238 29.50 -17.99 2.14
N ASN A 239 29.98 -19.10 2.70
CA ASN A 239 30.22 -20.34 1.94
C ASN A 239 28.94 -21.18 1.95
N ILE A 240 28.38 -21.40 0.77
CA ILE A 240 27.13 -22.12 0.54
C ILE A 240 27.30 -23.25 -0.49
N SER A 241 28.53 -23.75 -0.64
CA SER A 241 28.89 -24.83 -1.56
C SER A 241 28.08 -26.12 -1.33
N LYS A 242 27.64 -26.37 -0.08
CA LYS A 242 26.89 -27.55 0.32
C LYS A 242 25.37 -27.47 0.04
N LEU A 243 24.86 -26.32 -0.39
CA LEU A 243 23.45 -26.20 -0.74
C LEU A 243 23.20 -26.75 -2.14
N ASP A 244 21.98 -27.20 -2.39
CA ASP A 244 21.52 -27.66 -3.71
C ASP A 244 21.32 -26.48 -4.66
N GLN A 245 21.31 -26.74 -5.96
CA GLN A 245 20.96 -25.74 -6.97
C GLN A 245 19.52 -25.30 -6.78
N GLY A 246 19.26 -24.02 -6.93
CA GLY A 246 17.91 -23.48 -6.78
C GLY A 246 17.83 -22.04 -6.35
N THR A 247 16.62 -21.60 -6.05
CA THR A 247 16.33 -20.27 -5.54
C THR A 247 16.33 -20.27 -4.00
N TYR A 248 16.90 -19.23 -3.43
CA TYR A 248 16.97 -19.01 -1.98
C TYR A 248 16.61 -17.56 -1.68
N ILE A 249 16.16 -17.30 -0.45
CA ILE A 249 15.92 -15.97 0.08
C ILE A 249 17.00 -15.67 1.12
N LEU A 250 17.82 -14.66 0.85
CA LEU A 250 18.77 -14.14 1.81
C LEU A 250 18.12 -12.99 2.57
N ARG A 251 17.94 -13.18 3.85
CA ARG A 251 17.48 -12.12 4.77
C ARG A 251 18.69 -11.46 5.42
N THR A 252 18.73 -10.14 5.38
CA THR A 252 19.71 -9.33 6.11
C THR A 252 19.00 -8.58 7.23
N LYS A 253 19.68 -8.44 8.38
CA LYS A 253 19.19 -7.64 9.50
C LYS A 253 20.35 -6.78 10.00
N ASP A 254 20.14 -5.47 10.06
CA ASP A 254 21.13 -4.50 10.53
C ASP A 254 21.04 -4.27 12.06
N SER A 255 21.91 -3.40 12.58
CA SER A 255 21.94 -3.00 13.99
C SER A 255 20.67 -2.28 14.46
N ASN A 256 19.91 -1.68 13.56
CA ASN A 256 18.67 -0.98 13.81
C ASN A 256 17.45 -1.91 13.71
N ASN A 257 17.65 -3.23 13.56
CA ASN A 257 16.62 -4.23 13.30
C ASN A 257 15.92 -4.09 11.93
N THR A 258 16.45 -3.31 11.01
CA THR A 258 15.92 -3.24 9.64
C THR A 258 16.17 -4.57 8.94
N ILE A 259 15.12 -5.14 8.37
CA ILE A 259 15.18 -6.45 7.70
C ILE A 259 14.97 -6.23 6.22
N ASN A 260 15.88 -6.80 5.42
CA ASN A 260 15.75 -6.85 3.96
C ASN A 260 15.84 -8.30 3.49
N ASN A 261 15.09 -8.65 2.45
CA ASN A 261 15.12 -9.98 1.85
C ASN A 261 15.55 -9.88 0.39
N PHE A 262 16.40 -10.79 -0.05
CA PHE A 262 16.99 -10.81 -1.38
C PHE A 262 16.80 -12.17 -2.02
N LYS A 263 16.27 -12.22 -3.22
CA LYS A 263 16.25 -13.45 -4.02
C LYS A 263 17.65 -13.71 -4.60
N ILE A 264 18.19 -14.87 -4.30
CA ILE A 264 19.49 -15.32 -4.82
C ILE A 264 19.35 -16.67 -5.49
N ILE A 265 20.16 -16.93 -6.50
CA ILE A 265 20.08 -18.12 -7.34
C ILE A 265 21.38 -18.88 -7.31
N LYS A 266 21.34 -20.15 -6.87
CA LYS A 266 22.48 -21.08 -6.93
C LYS A 266 22.42 -21.88 -8.23
N GLN A 267 23.54 -21.86 -8.96
CA GLN A 267 23.81 -22.68 -10.14
C GLN A 267 24.67 -23.88 -9.81
#